data_fdf13dacdbc966f5423a7ffacf20f047
#
_entry.id   fdf13dacdbc966f5423a7ffacf20f047
#
_cell.length_a   1.000
_cell.length_b   1.000
_cell.length_c   1.000
_cell.angle_alpha   90.00
_cell.angle_beta   90.00
_cell.angle_gamma   90.00
#
_symmetry.space_group_name_H-M   'P 1'
#
loop_
_entity.id
_entity.type
_entity.pdbx_description
1 polymer ?
#
loop_
_entity_poly.entity_id
_entity_poly.type
_entity_poly.pdbx_seq_one_letter_code
_entity_poly.pdbx_strand_id
1 'polypeptide(L)'
;ITLINFIGHFNDPKMDKNVFSGKLNNIAEVSGTFVKHKKKIGVVVKSPVGGEVLQTVGLIKGARGGDLFVELIPTDEDGIFSGSLDLKNVRLKKAPILADLLSATSIFGLIEQLSGDGILFSNAEAEFTLQPEGVVLRKASAIGASLGVSMDGIYDTKRENLEMQGVISPMYTVNGMILGKVFAPREGEGLVGFNYSIEGPIASPKISINPLSILT
;
A
#
# COMPACT_ATOMS: atom_id res chain seq x y z
N ILE A 1 -16.66 2.60 -10.97
CA ILE A 1 -15.53 2.59 -11.94
C ILE A 1 -14.92 3.97 -11.92
N THR A 2 -13.71 4.10 -11.38
CA THR A 2 -12.97 5.37 -11.44
C THR A 2 -12.33 5.48 -12.81
N LEU A 3 -12.75 6.44 -13.63
CA LEU A 3 -12.09 6.78 -14.89
C LEU A 3 -10.74 7.43 -14.56
N ILE A 4 -9.66 6.75 -14.87
CA ILE A 4 -8.30 7.29 -14.74
C ILE A 4 -7.90 7.84 -16.09
N ASN A 5 -7.62 9.13 -16.14
CA ASN A 5 -7.10 9.78 -17.35
C ASN A 5 -5.58 9.90 -17.23
N PHE A 6 -4.84 9.29 -18.16
CA PHE A 6 -3.41 9.46 -18.29
C PHE A 6 -3.11 10.39 -19.48
N ILE A 7 -2.50 11.54 -19.19
CA ILE A 7 -1.98 12.46 -20.20
C ILE A 7 -0.47 12.41 -20.11
N GLY A 8 0.18 11.90 -21.16
CA GLY A 8 1.62 11.71 -21.12
C GLY A 8 2.23 11.45 -22.49
N HIS A 9 3.53 11.31 -22.50
CA HIS A 9 4.34 11.03 -23.66
C HIS A 9 4.83 9.60 -23.63
N PHE A 10 4.57 8.86 -24.72
CA PHE A 10 5.20 7.59 -25.01
C PHE A 10 6.29 7.85 -26.04
N ASN A 11 7.32 7.13 -25.94
CA ASN A 11 8.58 7.18 -26.67
C ASN A 11 8.63 7.88 -28.02
N ASP A 12 9.72 8.61 -28.22
CA ASP A 12 10.27 8.90 -29.54
C ASP A 12 10.88 7.57 -30.11
N PRO A 13 10.48 7.13 -31.32
CA PRO A 13 11.01 5.92 -31.95
C PRO A 13 12.55 5.86 -32.09
N LYS A 14 13.23 6.99 -31.86
CA LYS A 14 14.69 7.12 -31.92
C LYS A 14 15.41 6.84 -30.60
N MET A 15 14.68 6.62 -29.49
CA MET A 15 15.27 6.28 -28.19
C MET A 15 15.21 4.77 -27.92
N ASP A 16 16.33 4.17 -27.57
CA ASP A 16 16.48 2.73 -27.23
C ASP A 16 15.70 2.26 -25.98
N LYS A 17 14.94 3.13 -25.33
CA LYS A 17 14.24 2.84 -24.10
C LYS A 17 12.74 3.11 -24.23
N ASN A 18 11.95 2.06 -24.03
CA ASN A 18 10.48 2.14 -23.94
C ASN A 18 10.08 2.84 -22.63
N VAL A 19 10.22 4.17 -22.58
CA VAL A 19 9.88 5.00 -21.43
C VAL A 19 8.58 5.76 -21.67
N PHE A 20 7.88 6.04 -20.59
CA PHE A 20 6.72 6.94 -20.61
C PHE A 20 6.81 7.92 -19.43
N SER A 21 6.18 9.06 -19.57
CA SER A 21 5.97 10.01 -18.49
C SER A 21 4.68 10.77 -18.71
N GLY A 22 4.04 11.18 -17.63
CA GLY A 22 2.79 11.92 -17.70
C GLY A 22 2.17 12.17 -16.35
N LYS A 23 0.88 12.50 -16.37
CA LYS A 23 0.09 12.75 -15.16
C LYS A 23 -1.19 11.94 -15.18
N LEU A 24 -1.50 11.30 -14.05
CA LEU A 24 -2.79 10.68 -13.79
C LEU A 24 -3.77 11.76 -13.30
N ASN A 25 -4.92 11.89 -13.97
CA ASN A 25 -5.96 12.89 -13.68
C ASN A 25 -5.43 14.33 -13.50
N ASN A 26 -4.37 14.71 -14.23
CA ASN A 26 -3.66 15.99 -14.12
C ASN A 26 -3.04 16.31 -12.74
N ILE A 27 -2.99 15.35 -11.83
CA ILE A 27 -2.57 15.54 -10.43
C ILE A 27 -1.26 14.82 -10.15
N ALA A 28 -1.23 13.49 -10.36
CA ALA A 28 -0.13 12.67 -9.94
C ALA A 28 0.86 12.41 -11.08
N GLU A 29 2.07 12.92 -10.93
CA GLU A 29 3.16 12.69 -11.88
C GLU A 29 3.62 11.24 -11.83
N VAL A 30 3.73 10.62 -13.00
CA VAL A 30 4.24 9.26 -13.14
C VAL A 30 5.23 9.18 -14.29
N SER A 31 6.24 8.36 -14.12
CA SER A 31 7.16 7.97 -15.17
C SER A 31 7.40 6.47 -15.10
N GLY A 32 7.83 5.88 -16.19
CA GLY A 32 8.12 4.45 -16.14
C GLY A 32 8.83 3.95 -17.40
N THR A 33 9.11 2.66 -17.36
CA THR A 33 9.84 1.97 -18.43
C THR A 33 9.20 0.61 -18.65
N PHE A 34 8.99 0.25 -19.90
CA PHE A 34 8.63 -1.12 -20.27
C PHE A 34 9.88 -1.97 -20.33
N VAL A 35 9.87 -3.09 -19.61
CA VAL A 35 11.00 -4.00 -19.46
C VAL A 35 10.68 -5.32 -20.14
N LYS A 36 11.56 -5.77 -21.05
CA LYS A 36 11.40 -7.06 -21.70
C LYS A 36 11.75 -8.19 -20.73
N HIS A 37 10.81 -9.08 -20.48
CA HIS A 37 11.00 -10.28 -19.68
C HIS A 37 10.67 -11.52 -20.53
N LYS A 38 11.70 -12.26 -20.96
CA LYS A 38 11.56 -13.36 -21.95
C LYS A 38 10.85 -12.86 -23.23
N LYS A 39 9.65 -13.37 -23.52
CA LYS A 39 8.79 -12.97 -24.65
C LYS A 39 7.67 -12.00 -24.27
N LYS A 40 7.55 -11.63 -22.98
CA LYS A 40 6.52 -10.76 -22.43
C LYS A 40 7.11 -9.41 -22.02
N ILE A 41 6.26 -8.46 -21.71
CA ILE A 41 6.66 -7.11 -21.32
C ILE A 41 6.19 -6.86 -19.91
N GLY A 42 7.13 -6.53 -19.03
CA GLY A 42 6.88 -5.97 -17.71
C GLY A 42 6.89 -4.45 -17.72
N VAL A 43 6.59 -3.84 -16.59
CA VAL A 43 6.61 -2.39 -16.44
C VAL A 43 7.17 -1.99 -15.08
N VAL A 44 7.98 -0.94 -15.09
CA VAL A 44 8.43 -0.24 -13.89
C VAL A 44 7.79 1.15 -13.89
N VAL A 45 7.17 1.53 -12.78
CA VAL A 45 6.54 2.84 -12.58
C VAL A 45 7.19 3.55 -11.42
N LYS A 46 7.42 4.85 -11.55
CA LYS A 46 7.98 5.72 -10.52
C LYS A 46 7.15 6.98 -10.40
N SER A 47 7.04 7.50 -9.18
CA SER A 47 6.39 8.78 -8.92
C SER A 47 7.00 9.45 -7.68
N PRO A 48 7.30 10.76 -7.71
CA PRO A 48 7.68 11.51 -6.52
C PRO A 48 6.48 11.89 -5.64
N VAL A 49 5.26 11.57 -6.07
CA VAL A 49 3.99 11.83 -5.38
C VAL A 49 3.16 10.54 -5.30
N GLY A 50 3.76 9.49 -4.79
CA GLY A 50 3.20 8.15 -4.77
C GLY A 50 1.86 8.04 -4.03
N GLY A 51 1.67 8.80 -2.96
CA GLY A 51 0.41 8.86 -2.24
C GLY A 51 -0.74 9.34 -3.11
N GLU A 52 -0.51 10.36 -3.93
CA GLU A 52 -1.48 10.88 -4.90
C GLU A 52 -1.77 9.86 -6.00
N VAL A 53 -0.75 9.10 -6.43
CA VAL A 53 -0.94 7.99 -7.38
C VAL A 53 -1.88 6.95 -6.77
N LEU A 54 -1.57 6.44 -5.58
CA LEU A 54 -2.39 5.42 -4.91
C LEU A 54 -3.83 5.89 -4.64
N GLN A 55 -3.99 7.18 -4.30
CA GLN A 55 -5.31 7.77 -4.14
C GLN A 55 -6.06 7.87 -5.49
N THR A 56 -5.38 8.27 -6.56
CA THR A 56 -5.97 8.44 -7.89
C THR A 56 -6.44 7.11 -8.46
N VAL A 57 -5.67 6.03 -8.25
CA VAL A 57 -6.07 4.68 -8.68
C VAL A 57 -7.06 4.01 -7.71
N GLY A 58 -7.47 4.70 -6.64
CA GLY A 58 -8.51 4.23 -5.72
C GLY A 58 -8.04 3.22 -4.67
N LEU A 59 -6.73 2.98 -4.54
CA LEU A 59 -6.20 1.99 -3.61
C LEU A 59 -6.17 2.48 -2.16
N ILE A 60 -5.68 3.72 -1.92
CA ILE A 60 -5.55 4.25 -0.56
C ILE A 60 -6.09 5.68 -0.50
N LYS A 61 -7.24 5.87 0.16
CA LYS A 61 -7.79 7.21 0.40
C LYS A 61 -6.96 7.97 1.42
N GLY A 62 -6.70 9.24 1.14
CA GLY A 62 -5.99 10.14 2.05
C GLY A 62 -4.46 10.00 2.03
N ALA A 63 -3.89 9.21 1.12
CA ALA A 63 -2.45 9.12 0.92
C ALA A 63 -1.91 10.36 0.23
N ARG A 64 -0.75 10.87 0.68
CA ARG A 64 -0.09 12.09 0.17
C ARG A 64 1.42 11.94 0.17
N GLY A 65 2.05 12.49 -0.86
CA GLY A 65 3.50 12.53 -1.02
C GLY A 65 4.13 11.16 -1.18
N GLY A 66 5.43 11.13 -0.96
CA GLY A 66 6.20 9.90 -0.95
C GLY A 66 6.71 9.46 -2.33
N ASP A 67 7.90 8.85 -2.31
CA ASP A 67 8.55 8.31 -3.49
C ASP A 67 8.06 6.89 -3.76
N LEU A 68 7.35 6.70 -4.86
CA LEU A 68 6.78 5.43 -5.27
C LEU A 68 7.67 4.74 -6.31
N PHE A 69 7.88 3.46 -6.10
CA PHE A 69 8.42 2.52 -7.08
C PHE A 69 7.50 1.31 -7.17
N VAL A 70 7.06 0.95 -8.36
CA VAL A 70 6.27 -0.26 -8.63
C VAL A 70 6.91 -1.01 -9.76
N GLU A 71 7.09 -2.31 -9.60
CA GLU A 71 7.52 -3.21 -10.64
C GLU A 71 6.44 -4.28 -10.88
N LEU A 72 6.11 -4.53 -12.14
CA LEU A 72 5.22 -5.60 -12.58
C LEU A 72 5.94 -6.47 -13.59
N ILE A 73 6.21 -7.72 -13.21
CA ILE A 73 6.86 -8.71 -14.05
C ILE A 73 5.81 -9.74 -14.50
N PRO A 74 5.62 -9.96 -15.81
CA PRO A 74 4.69 -10.95 -16.28
C PRO A 74 5.18 -12.36 -15.88
N THR A 75 4.24 -13.20 -15.46
CA THR A 75 4.51 -14.62 -15.18
C THR A 75 4.43 -15.46 -16.46
N ASP A 76 4.63 -16.75 -16.35
CA ASP A 76 4.46 -17.66 -17.50
C ASP A 76 2.97 -17.79 -17.90
N GLU A 77 2.04 -17.55 -16.96
CA GLU A 77 0.58 -17.49 -17.23
C GLU A 77 0.19 -16.15 -17.85
N ASP A 78 -0.77 -16.18 -18.79
CA ASP A 78 -1.22 -14.98 -19.48
C ASP A 78 -2.12 -14.11 -18.58
N GLY A 79 -1.86 -12.80 -18.59
CA GLY A 79 -2.61 -11.83 -17.81
C GLY A 79 -2.24 -11.79 -16.32
N ILE A 80 -1.27 -12.60 -15.87
CA ILE A 80 -0.81 -12.63 -14.49
C ILE A 80 0.55 -11.98 -14.37
N PHE A 81 0.67 -11.06 -13.39
CA PHE A 81 1.92 -10.35 -13.07
C PHE A 81 2.30 -10.57 -11.61
N SER A 82 3.58 -10.82 -11.37
CA SER A 82 4.18 -10.66 -10.06
C SER A 82 4.52 -9.18 -9.87
N GLY A 83 4.07 -8.58 -8.78
CA GLY A 83 4.27 -7.18 -8.49
C GLY A 83 5.02 -6.95 -7.20
N SER A 84 5.82 -5.89 -7.17
CA SER A 84 6.38 -5.30 -5.96
C SER A 84 6.11 -3.80 -5.92
N LEU A 85 5.94 -3.27 -4.72
CA LEU A 85 5.75 -1.85 -4.46
C LEU A 85 6.65 -1.42 -3.32
N ASP A 86 7.39 -0.34 -3.53
CA ASP A 86 8.10 0.41 -2.50
C ASP A 86 7.57 1.84 -2.48
N LEU A 87 7.23 2.34 -1.30
CA LEU A 87 6.74 3.69 -1.10
C LEU A 87 7.36 4.31 0.14
N LYS A 88 8.17 5.34 -0.04
CA LYS A 88 8.91 6.01 1.04
C LYS A 88 8.26 7.34 1.39
N ASN A 89 8.22 7.66 2.70
CA ASN A 89 7.76 8.96 3.20
C ASN A 89 6.33 9.33 2.80
N VAL A 90 5.42 8.36 2.80
CA VAL A 90 4.00 8.61 2.54
C VAL A 90 3.28 9.02 3.82
N ARG A 91 2.38 10.00 3.70
CA ARG A 91 1.53 10.45 4.80
C ARG A 91 0.08 10.05 4.55
N LEU A 92 -0.53 9.37 5.51
CA LEU A 92 -1.95 9.08 5.50
C LEU A 92 -2.71 10.10 6.36
N LYS A 93 -3.69 10.76 5.76
CA LYS A 93 -4.57 11.71 6.45
C LYS A 93 -6.03 11.40 6.13
N LYS A 94 -6.88 11.37 7.17
CA LYS A 94 -8.31 11.06 7.01
C LYS A 94 -8.55 9.74 6.25
N ALA A 95 -7.77 8.69 6.54
CA ALA A 95 -7.91 7.37 5.93
C ALA A 95 -8.96 6.55 6.71
N PRO A 96 -10.18 6.33 6.16
CA PRO A 96 -11.30 5.77 6.93
C PRO A 96 -11.00 4.38 7.50
N ILE A 97 -10.51 3.45 6.69
CA ILE A 97 -10.21 2.08 7.13
C ILE A 97 -9.18 2.07 8.27
N LEU A 98 -8.15 2.93 8.19
CA LEU A 98 -7.17 3.04 9.27
C LEU A 98 -7.78 3.68 10.52
N ALA A 99 -8.68 4.67 10.38
CA ALA A 99 -9.40 5.24 11.51
C ALA A 99 -10.27 4.20 12.22
N ASP A 100 -10.96 3.36 11.48
CA ASP A 100 -11.79 2.28 12.02
C ASP A 100 -10.93 1.22 12.74
N LEU A 101 -9.78 0.84 12.18
CA LEU A 101 -8.81 -0.04 12.83
C LEU A 101 -8.28 0.55 14.14
N LEU A 102 -7.87 1.82 14.14
CA LEU A 102 -7.39 2.51 15.35
C LEU A 102 -8.48 2.63 16.40
N SER A 103 -9.72 2.88 15.98
CA SER A 103 -10.89 2.93 16.88
C SER A 103 -11.16 1.58 17.53
N ALA A 104 -11.13 0.51 16.75
CA ALA A 104 -11.36 -0.85 17.22
C ALA A 104 -10.27 -1.34 18.21
N THR A 105 -9.04 -0.82 18.08
CA THR A 105 -7.93 -1.09 19.03
C THR A 105 -7.88 -0.12 20.20
N SER A 106 -8.79 0.87 20.26
CA SER A 106 -8.83 1.93 21.30
C SER A 106 -7.56 2.79 21.36
N ILE A 107 -6.87 2.99 20.24
CA ILE A 107 -5.65 3.81 20.16
C ILE A 107 -6.02 5.26 19.78
N PHE A 108 -6.72 5.96 20.67
CA PHE A 108 -7.33 7.27 20.40
C PHE A 108 -6.32 8.36 20.00
N GLY A 109 -5.13 8.39 20.60
CA GLY A 109 -4.10 9.39 20.25
C GLY A 109 -3.66 9.33 18.79
N LEU A 110 -3.64 8.15 18.18
CA LEU A 110 -3.34 8.00 16.76
C LEU A 110 -4.51 8.40 15.86
N ILE A 111 -5.75 8.32 16.35
CA ILE A 111 -6.94 8.82 15.63
C ILE A 111 -6.88 10.35 15.51
N GLU A 112 -6.50 11.03 16.59
CA GLU A 112 -6.31 12.48 16.58
C GLU A 112 -5.20 12.87 15.61
N GLN A 113 -4.06 12.17 15.65
CA GLN A 113 -2.96 12.37 14.71
C GLN A 113 -3.40 12.16 13.27
N LEU A 114 -4.11 11.07 12.97
CA LEU A 114 -4.62 10.75 11.63
C LEU A 114 -5.57 11.82 11.09
N SER A 115 -6.42 12.38 11.96
CA SER A 115 -7.40 13.43 11.62
C SER A 115 -6.72 14.79 11.47
N GLY A 116 -5.68 15.07 12.24
CA GLY A 116 -4.90 16.29 12.24
C GLY A 116 -3.81 16.32 11.17
N ASP A 117 -2.57 16.14 11.58
CA ASP A 117 -1.39 16.21 10.70
C ASP A 117 -1.21 14.97 9.81
N GLY A 118 -1.89 13.88 10.15
CA GLY A 118 -1.75 12.59 9.50
C GLY A 118 -0.60 11.75 10.07
N ILE A 119 -0.61 10.47 9.75
CA ILE A 119 0.43 9.51 10.15
C ILE A 119 1.44 9.38 9.02
N LEU A 120 2.71 9.62 9.31
CA LEU A 120 3.82 9.45 8.38
C LEU A 120 4.33 8.01 8.46
N PHE A 121 4.36 7.33 7.33
CA PHE A 121 5.06 6.08 7.14
C PHE A 121 6.36 6.36 6.39
N SER A 122 7.48 6.05 7.02
CA SER A 122 8.82 6.22 6.44
C SER A 122 9.10 5.21 5.33
N ASN A 123 8.53 4.01 5.46
CA ASN A 123 8.64 2.93 4.49
C ASN A 123 7.32 2.15 4.42
N ALA A 124 6.88 1.84 3.21
CA ALA A 124 5.81 0.90 2.95
C ALA A 124 6.20 0.03 1.76
N GLU A 125 6.01 -1.27 1.90
CA GLU A 125 6.39 -2.28 0.93
C GLU A 125 5.24 -3.24 0.70
N ALA A 126 5.12 -3.76 -0.52
CA ALA A 126 4.18 -4.82 -0.82
C ALA A 126 4.71 -5.76 -1.90
N GLU A 127 4.40 -7.04 -1.73
CA GLU A 127 4.54 -8.08 -2.74
C GLU A 127 3.15 -8.63 -3.08
N PHE A 128 2.81 -8.65 -4.35
CA PHE A 128 1.47 -9.05 -4.78
C PHE A 128 1.50 -9.79 -6.12
N THR A 129 0.39 -10.44 -6.42
CA THR A 129 0.10 -10.98 -7.74
C THR A 129 -1.11 -10.24 -8.29
N LEU A 130 -0.94 -9.59 -9.45
CA LEU A 130 -2.03 -8.97 -10.19
C LEU A 130 -2.56 -9.97 -11.22
N GLN A 131 -3.86 -10.20 -11.20
CA GLN A 131 -4.55 -11.13 -12.08
C GLN A 131 -5.88 -10.54 -12.57
N PRO A 132 -6.52 -11.08 -13.64
CA PRO A 132 -7.74 -10.50 -14.20
C PRO A 132 -8.91 -10.38 -13.21
N GLU A 133 -8.93 -11.23 -12.18
CA GLU A 133 -9.97 -11.28 -11.16
C GLU A 133 -9.69 -10.32 -10.01
N GLY A 134 -8.44 -9.88 -9.83
CA GLY A 134 -8.09 -9.02 -8.69
C GLY A 134 -6.62 -9.05 -8.33
N VAL A 135 -6.36 -8.76 -7.06
CA VAL A 135 -5.01 -8.69 -6.49
C VAL A 135 -4.91 -9.67 -5.32
N VAL A 136 -3.92 -10.53 -5.37
CA VAL A 136 -3.49 -11.34 -4.22
C VAL A 136 -2.31 -10.65 -3.57
N LEU A 137 -2.54 -10.04 -2.42
CA LEU A 137 -1.51 -9.41 -1.61
C LEU A 137 -0.83 -10.49 -0.76
N ARG A 138 0.39 -10.85 -1.13
CA ARG A 138 1.14 -11.89 -0.42
C ARG A 138 1.73 -11.38 0.89
N LYS A 139 2.19 -10.14 0.87
CA LYS A 139 2.78 -9.46 2.01
C LYS A 139 2.71 -7.96 1.74
N ALA A 140 2.29 -7.20 2.74
CA ALA A 140 2.50 -5.76 2.76
C ALA A 140 2.88 -5.33 4.18
N SER A 141 3.68 -4.29 4.27
CA SER A 141 4.01 -3.62 5.53
C SER A 141 4.13 -2.13 5.35
N ALA A 142 3.79 -1.37 6.38
CA ALA A 142 4.02 0.06 6.45
C ALA A 142 4.54 0.41 7.83
N ILE A 143 5.68 1.11 7.89
CA ILE A 143 6.39 1.45 9.12
C ILE A 143 6.52 2.96 9.25
N GLY A 144 6.02 3.50 10.35
CA GLY A 144 6.17 4.89 10.77
C GLY A 144 6.69 5.00 12.19
N ALA A 145 6.96 6.22 12.65
CA ALA A 145 7.44 6.46 14.01
C ALA A 145 6.40 6.12 15.08
N SER A 146 5.12 6.23 14.78
CA SER A 146 4.02 6.04 15.73
C SER A 146 3.23 4.75 15.49
N LEU A 147 3.34 4.14 14.32
CA LEU A 147 2.49 3.03 13.91
C LEU A 147 3.22 2.12 12.92
N GLY A 148 3.11 0.80 13.13
CA GLY A 148 3.42 -0.26 12.17
C GLY A 148 2.16 -1.00 11.76
N VAL A 149 2.06 -1.38 10.50
CA VAL A 149 0.93 -2.16 9.97
C VAL A 149 1.49 -3.21 9.02
N SER A 150 1.04 -4.46 9.17
CA SER A 150 1.24 -5.51 8.16
C SER A 150 -0.09 -5.97 7.60
N MET A 151 -0.10 -6.50 6.39
CA MET A 151 -1.31 -6.95 5.71
C MET A 151 -0.99 -8.03 4.68
N ASP A 152 -1.86 -9.00 4.57
CA ASP A 152 -1.95 -9.96 3.45
C ASP A 152 -3.42 -10.28 3.15
N GLY A 153 -3.71 -10.85 1.97
CA GLY A 153 -5.08 -11.21 1.62
C GLY A 153 -5.41 -11.04 0.15
N ILE A 154 -6.70 -10.92 -0.16
CA ILE A 154 -7.22 -10.90 -1.52
C ILE A 154 -8.17 -9.71 -1.70
N TYR A 155 -8.03 -9.03 -2.83
CA TYR A 155 -9.02 -8.09 -3.34
C TYR A 155 -9.59 -8.61 -4.66
N ASP A 156 -10.85 -9.04 -4.63
CA ASP A 156 -11.61 -9.42 -5.82
C ASP A 156 -12.18 -8.14 -6.48
N THR A 157 -11.64 -7.78 -7.64
CA THR A 157 -12.05 -6.55 -8.35
C THR A 157 -13.39 -6.70 -9.05
N LYS A 158 -13.83 -7.94 -9.38
CA LYS A 158 -15.12 -8.18 -10.02
C LYS A 158 -16.28 -8.06 -9.04
N ARG A 159 -16.07 -8.53 -7.81
CA ARG A 159 -17.06 -8.48 -6.74
C ARG A 159 -16.90 -7.24 -5.85
N GLU A 160 -15.84 -6.46 -6.07
CA GLU A 160 -15.43 -5.33 -5.23
C GLU A 160 -15.35 -5.73 -3.74
N ASN A 161 -14.81 -6.92 -3.46
CA ASN A 161 -14.78 -7.54 -2.15
C ASN A 161 -13.35 -7.69 -1.62
N LEU A 162 -13.17 -7.45 -0.31
CA LEU A 162 -11.91 -7.58 0.41
C LEU A 162 -11.96 -8.80 1.34
N GLU A 163 -10.85 -9.52 1.39
CA GLU A 163 -10.55 -10.54 2.40
C GLU A 163 -9.09 -10.33 2.82
N MET A 164 -8.86 -9.43 3.78
CA MET A 164 -7.55 -9.01 4.24
C MET A 164 -7.37 -9.32 5.71
N GLN A 165 -6.14 -9.63 6.12
CA GLN A 165 -5.75 -9.80 7.51
C GLN A 165 -4.39 -9.19 7.76
N GLY A 166 -4.04 -8.97 9.02
CA GLY A 166 -2.74 -8.43 9.37
C GLY A 166 -2.62 -8.07 10.85
N VAL A 167 -1.58 -7.32 11.14
CA VAL A 167 -1.26 -6.83 12.47
C VAL A 167 -1.13 -5.32 12.43
N ILE A 168 -1.73 -4.65 13.41
CA ILE A 168 -1.54 -3.23 13.66
C ILE A 168 -0.85 -3.06 15.01
N SER A 169 0.28 -2.34 15.04
CA SER A 169 1.12 -2.17 16.23
C SER A 169 1.41 -0.70 16.46
N PRO A 170 0.99 -0.12 17.60
CA PRO A 170 1.48 1.18 18.01
C PRO A 170 2.99 1.08 18.28
N MET A 171 3.74 2.03 17.72
CA MET A 171 5.18 2.11 17.88
C MET A 171 5.49 3.04 19.06
N TYR A 172 6.07 2.49 20.11
CA TYR A 172 6.55 3.30 21.25
C TYR A 172 8.06 3.46 21.16
N THR A 173 8.52 4.70 21.11
CA THR A 173 9.94 5.01 21.27
C THR A 173 10.25 5.22 22.74
N VAL A 174 11.12 4.40 23.31
CA VAL A 174 11.68 4.64 24.65
C VAL A 174 13.12 5.08 24.47
N ASN A 175 13.46 6.30 24.92
CA ASN A 175 14.81 6.89 24.82
C ASN A 175 15.41 6.88 23.40
N GLY A 176 14.59 7.07 22.35
CA GLY A 176 15.04 7.10 20.96
C GLY A 176 15.28 5.71 20.33
N MET A 177 15.05 4.63 21.05
CA MET A 177 15.12 3.28 20.52
C MET A 177 13.72 2.79 20.10
N ILE A 178 13.58 2.32 18.87
CA ILE A 178 12.39 1.63 18.41
C ILE A 178 12.46 0.19 18.93
N LEU A 179 11.73 -0.12 20.00
CA LEU A 179 11.75 -1.44 20.63
C LEU A 179 11.23 -2.56 19.71
N GLY A 180 10.45 -2.23 18.66
CA GLY A 180 9.88 -3.19 17.72
C GLY A 180 10.89 -4.00 16.90
N LYS A 181 12.14 -3.54 16.75
CA LYS A 181 13.16 -4.28 15.98
C LYS A 181 13.73 -5.52 16.69
N VAL A 182 13.57 -5.62 18.00
CA VAL A 182 14.23 -6.68 18.81
C VAL A 182 13.39 -7.94 18.91
N PHE A 183 12.06 -7.85 18.72
CA PHE A 183 11.13 -8.96 18.96
C PHE A 183 10.09 -9.18 17.85
N ALA A 184 10.19 -8.47 16.72
CA ALA A 184 9.19 -8.60 15.67
C ALA A 184 9.49 -9.80 14.75
N PRO A 185 8.59 -10.79 14.65
CA PRO A 185 8.73 -11.88 13.70
C PRO A 185 8.54 -11.44 12.24
N ARG A 186 7.94 -10.27 12.00
CA ARG A 186 7.77 -9.66 10.68
C ARG A 186 8.10 -8.17 10.73
N GLU A 187 8.60 -7.62 9.62
CA GLU A 187 8.83 -6.17 9.51
C GLU A 187 7.50 -5.42 9.68
N GLY A 188 7.47 -4.45 10.58
CA GLY A 188 6.25 -3.67 10.90
C GLY A 188 5.49 -4.14 12.14
N GLU A 189 5.84 -5.27 12.76
CA GLU A 189 5.24 -5.73 14.01
C GLU A 189 6.01 -5.18 15.21
N GLY A 190 5.29 -4.52 16.11
CA GLY A 190 5.82 -4.00 17.38
C GLY A 190 5.73 -5.03 18.52
N LEU A 191 6.18 -4.64 19.72
CA LEU A 191 6.09 -5.47 20.95
C LEU A 191 4.65 -5.81 21.34
N VAL A 192 3.68 -4.98 20.97
CA VAL A 192 2.26 -5.18 21.21
C VAL A 192 1.55 -4.98 19.86
N GLY A 193 1.00 -6.03 19.33
CA GLY A 193 0.26 -6.01 18.09
C GLY A 193 -1.18 -6.51 18.27
N PHE A 194 -2.09 -5.95 17.49
CA PHE A 194 -3.47 -6.40 17.40
C PHE A 194 -3.69 -7.05 16.05
N ASN A 195 -4.03 -8.33 16.05
CA ASN A 195 -4.44 -9.01 14.82
C ASN A 195 -5.79 -8.46 14.37
N TYR A 196 -5.92 -8.18 13.09
CA TYR A 196 -7.17 -7.70 12.51
C TYR A 196 -7.53 -8.47 11.24
N SER A 197 -8.82 -8.45 10.90
CA SER A 197 -9.33 -8.80 9.57
C SER A 197 -10.19 -7.68 9.01
N ILE A 198 -10.21 -7.57 7.67
CA ILE A 198 -11.04 -6.65 6.90
C ILE A 198 -11.73 -7.47 5.84
N GLU A 199 -13.06 -7.60 5.93
CA GLU A 199 -13.84 -8.47 5.05
C GLU A 199 -15.05 -7.74 4.48
N GLY A 200 -15.45 -8.13 3.27
CA GLY A 200 -16.66 -7.65 2.63
C GLY A 200 -16.44 -6.57 1.58
N PRO A 201 -17.53 -5.86 1.18
CA PRO A 201 -17.47 -4.87 0.12
C PRO A 201 -16.51 -3.72 0.43
N ILE A 202 -15.70 -3.30 -0.56
CA ILE A 202 -14.71 -2.20 -0.40
C ILE A 202 -15.35 -0.87 0.05
N ALA A 203 -16.62 -0.67 -0.28
CA ALA A 203 -17.35 0.53 0.09
C ALA A 203 -17.69 0.60 1.59
N SER A 204 -17.85 -0.57 2.24
CA SER A 204 -18.21 -0.69 3.66
C SER A 204 -17.69 -2.01 4.23
N PRO A 205 -16.37 -2.19 4.34
CA PRO A 205 -15.80 -3.42 4.85
C PRO A 205 -16.07 -3.57 6.34
N LYS A 206 -16.24 -4.82 6.77
CA LYS A 206 -16.31 -5.18 8.18
C LYS A 206 -14.90 -5.35 8.73
N ILE A 207 -14.59 -4.62 9.80
CA ILE A 207 -13.31 -4.72 10.52
C ILE A 207 -13.53 -5.52 11.79
N SER A 208 -12.66 -6.49 12.04
CA SER A 208 -12.65 -7.30 13.26
C SER A 208 -11.24 -7.28 13.86
N ILE A 209 -11.17 -7.17 15.19
CA ILE A 209 -9.92 -7.22 15.97
C ILE A 209 -9.95 -8.43 16.87
N ASN A 210 -8.85 -9.16 16.94
CA ASN A 210 -8.66 -10.22 17.93
C ASN A 210 -7.89 -9.67 19.14
N PRO A 211 -8.55 -9.42 20.27
CA PRO A 211 -7.89 -8.85 21.45
C PRO A 211 -6.93 -9.83 22.17
N LEU A 212 -6.99 -11.12 21.86
CA LEU A 212 -6.13 -12.13 22.48
C LEU A 212 -4.74 -12.21 21.85
N SER A 213 -4.47 -11.49 20.78
CA SER A 213 -3.17 -11.48 20.09
C SER A 213 -2.05 -10.74 20.86
N ILE A 214 -2.37 -10.10 21.97
CA ILE A 214 -1.40 -9.41 22.84
C ILE A 214 -0.53 -10.39 23.66
N LEU A 215 -0.90 -11.66 23.70
CA LEU A 215 -0.33 -12.67 24.62
C LEU A 215 0.40 -13.84 23.92
N THR A 216 0.60 -13.76 22.61
CA THR A 216 1.33 -14.81 21.86
C THR A 216 2.59 -14.30 21.22
#